data_4ea0786fbd42f5dc703569697a2a107b
#
_entry.id   4ea0786fbd42f5dc703569697a2a107b
#
_cell.length_a   1.000
_cell.length_b   1.000
_cell.length_c   1.000
_cell.angle_alpha   90.00
_cell.angle_beta   90.00
_cell.angle_gamma   90.00
#
_symmetry.space_group_name_H-M   'P 1'
#
loop_
_entity.id
_entity.type
_entity.pdbx_description
1 polymer ?
#
loop_
_entity_poly.entity_id
_entity_poly.type
_entity_poly.pdbx_seq_one_letter_code
_entity_poly.pdbx_strand_id
1 'polypeptide(L)'
;GFVAEGFRIALAEQPDFEKWSIIGYPLANLVDGFGNLSGWHQVWWYAHVIFFIGFLIFLPITMLRHIFTSPLNMYLKDRDRPKGAMKPLPNLMETELETFGASVIEDFTWKQLLDTDACTMCGRCTSVCPAHATGKPLDPREIVLKTGEVMAATGDPVTTPPLGVDPEITVPANWMFDRVTNDELWACTSCKACDEICPVNIEILDKILDMRRYKSLMESDFPAELGNAYRAMEN
;
A
#
# COMPACT_ATOMS: atom_id res chain seq x y z
N GLY A 1 -12.83 -19.02 18.08
CA GLY A 1 -13.90 -18.28 18.67
C GLY A 1 -15.14 -19.10 18.97
N PHE A 2 -16.07 -19.26 18.04
CA PHE A 2 -17.42 -19.82 18.27
C PHE A 2 -17.44 -21.24 18.85
N VAL A 3 -16.51 -22.11 18.47
CA VAL A 3 -16.45 -23.47 19.04
C VAL A 3 -16.09 -23.44 20.52
N ALA A 4 -15.06 -22.66 20.91
CA ALA A 4 -14.70 -22.46 22.30
C ALA A 4 -15.86 -21.83 23.10
N GLU A 5 -16.60 -20.91 22.51
CA GLU A 5 -17.80 -20.30 23.09
C GLU A 5 -18.91 -21.34 23.31
N GLY A 6 -19.19 -22.20 22.33
CA GLY A 6 -20.15 -23.27 22.48
C GLY A 6 -19.84 -24.22 23.65
N PHE A 7 -18.59 -24.66 23.79
CA PHE A 7 -18.17 -25.46 24.94
C PHE A 7 -18.26 -24.67 26.26
N ARG A 8 -17.96 -23.36 26.27
CA ARG A 8 -18.14 -22.51 27.45
C ARG A 8 -19.59 -22.43 27.89
N ILE A 9 -20.50 -22.20 26.95
CA ILE A 9 -21.94 -22.11 27.20
C ILE A 9 -22.48 -23.45 27.73
N ALA A 10 -22.05 -24.58 27.15
CA ALA A 10 -22.44 -25.92 27.64
C ALA A 10 -21.92 -26.17 29.07
N LEU A 11 -20.68 -25.76 29.39
CA LEU A 11 -20.10 -25.83 30.74
C LEU A 11 -20.86 -25.00 31.79
N ALA A 12 -21.42 -23.87 31.37
CA ALA A 12 -22.18 -22.96 32.20
C ALA A 12 -23.67 -23.35 32.34
N GLU A 13 -24.04 -24.58 31.94
CA GLU A 13 -25.42 -25.11 32.00
C GLU A 13 -26.41 -24.24 31.17
N GLN A 14 -25.95 -23.63 30.08
CA GLN A 14 -26.76 -22.90 29.10
C GLN A 14 -27.64 -21.79 29.72
N PRO A 15 -27.09 -20.77 30.41
CA PRO A 15 -27.89 -19.75 31.06
C PRO A 15 -28.74 -18.97 30.06
N ASP A 16 -29.94 -18.48 30.51
CA ASP A 16 -30.95 -17.88 29.65
C ASP A 16 -30.45 -16.67 28.80
N PHE A 17 -29.51 -15.91 29.31
CA PHE A 17 -28.95 -14.75 28.58
C PHE A 17 -28.07 -15.18 27.39
N GLU A 18 -27.53 -16.39 27.38
CA GLU A 18 -26.71 -16.92 26.28
C GLU A 18 -27.53 -17.37 25.06
N LYS A 19 -28.86 -17.42 25.17
CA LYS A 19 -29.78 -17.71 24.04
C LYS A 19 -29.64 -16.70 22.90
N TRP A 20 -29.10 -15.53 23.19
CA TRP A 20 -28.79 -14.49 22.18
C TRP A 20 -27.49 -14.73 21.41
N SER A 21 -26.67 -15.68 21.81
CA SER A 21 -25.49 -16.10 21.04
C SER A 21 -25.94 -16.97 19.86
N ILE A 22 -26.10 -16.32 18.70
CA ILE A 22 -26.69 -16.90 17.46
C ILE A 22 -25.92 -18.14 17.01
N ILE A 23 -24.62 -18.23 17.23
CA ILE A 23 -23.75 -19.35 16.82
C ILE A 23 -23.36 -20.20 18.05
N GLY A 24 -23.00 -19.58 19.16
CA GLY A 24 -22.51 -20.25 20.36
C GLY A 24 -23.55 -21.13 21.00
N TYR A 25 -24.82 -20.68 21.10
CA TYR A 25 -25.89 -21.44 21.74
C TYR A 25 -26.30 -22.71 20.98
N PRO A 26 -26.51 -22.69 19.64
CA PRO A 26 -26.71 -23.92 18.87
C PRO A 26 -25.55 -24.91 18.97
N LEU A 27 -24.28 -24.40 18.98
CA LEU A 27 -23.12 -25.25 19.19
C LEU A 27 -23.09 -25.86 20.60
N ALA A 28 -23.47 -25.11 21.63
CA ALA A 28 -23.60 -25.66 22.99
C ALA A 28 -24.56 -26.84 23.05
N ASN A 29 -25.73 -26.74 22.41
CA ASN A 29 -26.68 -27.86 22.31
C ASN A 29 -26.11 -29.09 21.59
N LEU A 30 -25.25 -28.85 20.59
CA LEU A 30 -24.61 -29.93 19.84
C LEU A 30 -23.56 -30.67 20.65
N VAL A 31 -22.84 -29.97 21.55
CA VAL A 31 -21.74 -30.53 22.34
C VAL A 31 -22.16 -30.96 23.75
N ASP A 32 -23.39 -30.72 24.15
CA ASP A 32 -23.89 -31.03 25.50
C ASP A 32 -23.76 -32.52 25.90
N GLY A 33 -23.75 -33.41 24.91
CA GLY A 33 -23.54 -34.85 25.13
C GLY A 33 -22.07 -35.31 25.15
N PHE A 34 -21.10 -34.38 24.99
CA PHE A 34 -19.68 -34.74 24.96
C PHE A 34 -19.16 -34.98 26.37
N GLY A 35 -18.46 -36.08 26.59
CA GLY A 35 -17.72 -36.29 27.83
C GLY A 35 -16.56 -35.32 27.94
N ASN A 36 -16.23 -34.89 29.18
CA ASN A 36 -15.10 -33.99 29.48
C ASN A 36 -15.17 -32.64 28.75
N LEU A 37 -16.30 -31.94 28.84
CA LEU A 37 -16.51 -30.60 28.27
C LEU A 37 -15.42 -29.61 28.65
N SER A 38 -14.93 -29.67 29.90
CA SER A 38 -13.86 -28.79 30.38
C SER A 38 -12.53 -28.99 29.62
N GLY A 39 -12.18 -30.26 29.37
CA GLY A 39 -10.97 -30.58 28.59
C GLY A 39 -11.09 -30.08 27.14
N TRP A 40 -12.24 -30.32 26.52
CA TRP A 40 -12.49 -29.84 25.14
C TRP A 40 -12.50 -28.30 25.06
N HIS A 41 -13.09 -27.62 26.04
CA HIS A 41 -13.07 -26.16 26.11
C HIS A 41 -11.61 -25.64 26.16
N GLN A 42 -10.75 -26.24 27.02
CA GLN A 42 -9.34 -25.84 27.11
C GLN A 42 -8.59 -26.06 25.79
N VAL A 43 -8.79 -27.21 25.14
CA VAL A 43 -8.16 -27.49 23.83
C VAL A 43 -8.52 -26.44 22.80
N TRP A 44 -9.83 -26.13 22.65
CA TRP A 44 -10.28 -25.13 21.69
C TRP A 44 -9.89 -23.72 22.07
N TRP A 45 -9.77 -23.41 23.35
CA TRP A 45 -9.27 -22.12 23.81
C TRP A 45 -7.79 -21.94 23.46
N TYR A 46 -6.93 -22.93 23.75
CA TYR A 46 -5.52 -22.88 23.38
C TYR A 46 -5.35 -22.84 21.85
N ALA A 47 -6.09 -23.65 21.12
CA ALA A 47 -6.06 -23.61 19.68
C ALA A 47 -6.41 -22.20 19.15
N HIS A 48 -7.48 -21.58 19.67
CA HIS A 48 -7.85 -20.22 19.30
C HIS A 48 -6.75 -19.20 19.58
N VAL A 49 -6.11 -19.26 20.74
CA VAL A 49 -5.02 -18.38 21.10
C VAL A 49 -3.81 -18.56 20.16
N ILE A 50 -3.44 -19.81 19.86
CA ILE A 50 -2.34 -20.12 18.96
C ILE A 50 -2.63 -19.57 17.53
N PHE A 51 -3.84 -19.81 17.01
CA PHE A 51 -4.22 -19.28 15.71
C PHE A 51 -4.28 -17.75 15.69
N PHE A 52 -4.72 -17.12 16.78
CA PHE A 52 -4.74 -15.66 16.89
C PHE A 52 -3.31 -15.07 16.93
N ILE A 53 -2.42 -15.66 17.71
CA ILE A 53 -1.00 -15.26 17.73
C ILE A 53 -0.37 -15.47 16.36
N GLY A 54 -0.61 -16.63 15.74
CA GLY A 54 -0.16 -16.89 14.36
C GLY A 54 -0.67 -15.83 13.39
N PHE A 55 -1.95 -15.49 13.43
CA PHE A 55 -2.52 -14.43 12.61
C PHE A 55 -1.79 -13.09 12.83
N LEU A 56 -1.54 -12.69 14.09
CA LEU A 56 -0.82 -11.43 14.38
C LEU A 56 0.61 -11.44 13.84
N ILE A 57 1.31 -12.59 13.90
CA ILE A 57 2.67 -12.71 13.36
C ILE A 57 2.67 -12.63 11.83
N PHE A 58 1.71 -13.29 11.16
CA PHE A 58 1.65 -13.30 9.70
C PHE A 58 1.07 -12.01 9.10
N LEU A 59 0.34 -11.23 9.88
CA LEU A 59 -0.35 -10.03 9.39
C LEU A 59 0.60 -9.01 8.75
N PRO A 60 1.74 -8.60 9.35
CA PRO A 60 2.65 -7.63 8.73
C PRO A 60 3.40 -8.18 7.51
N ILE A 61 3.52 -9.51 7.39
CA ILE A 61 4.28 -10.19 6.32
C ILE A 61 3.40 -10.42 5.09
N THR A 62 2.09 -10.39 5.25
CA THR A 62 1.13 -10.68 4.18
C THR A 62 0.50 -9.40 3.61
N MET A 63 -0.27 -9.56 2.54
CA MET A 63 -1.07 -8.47 1.98
C MET A 63 -2.07 -7.85 2.99
N LEU A 64 -2.34 -8.52 4.13
CA LEU A 64 -3.22 -8.00 5.17
C LEU A 64 -2.63 -6.81 5.93
N ARG A 65 -1.33 -6.49 5.73
CA ARG A 65 -0.69 -5.31 6.33
C ARG A 65 -1.45 -4.00 6.06
N HIS A 66 -2.15 -3.91 4.89
CA HIS A 66 -2.94 -2.73 4.57
C HIS A 66 -4.10 -2.45 5.56
N ILE A 67 -4.50 -3.44 6.37
CA ILE A 67 -5.49 -3.23 7.45
C ILE A 67 -5.02 -2.16 8.44
N PHE A 68 -3.71 -2.09 8.70
CA PHE A 68 -3.10 -1.08 9.56
C PHE A 68 -2.51 0.09 8.79
N THR A 69 -1.83 -0.20 7.68
CA THR A 69 -1.14 0.84 6.90
C THR A 69 -2.10 1.78 6.20
N SER A 70 -3.29 1.31 5.74
CA SER A 70 -4.26 2.20 5.10
C SER A 70 -4.87 3.23 6.05
N PRO A 71 -5.39 2.88 7.26
CA PRO A 71 -5.85 3.88 8.23
C PRO A 71 -4.72 4.83 8.66
N LEU A 72 -3.50 4.32 8.84
CA LEU A 72 -2.36 5.15 9.19
C LEU A 72 -2.04 6.14 8.06
N ASN A 73 -2.04 5.68 6.81
CA ASN A 73 -1.81 6.52 5.64
C ASN A 73 -2.86 7.62 5.50
N MET A 74 -4.13 7.30 5.75
CA MET A 74 -5.23 8.27 5.75
C MET A 74 -5.08 9.32 6.88
N TYR A 75 -4.60 8.90 8.05
CA TYR A 75 -4.34 9.80 9.17
C TYR A 75 -3.20 10.77 8.87
N LEU A 76 -2.14 10.29 8.23
CA LEU A 76 -0.92 11.02 7.90
C LEU A 76 -0.99 11.84 6.60
N LYS A 77 -2.17 11.90 5.96
CA LYS A 77 -2.38 12.76 4.79
C LYS A 77 -2.10 14.21 5.13
N ASP A 78 -1.34 14.89 4.26
CA ASP A 78 -1.20 16.34 4.31
C ASP A 78 -2.55 17.02 3.97
N ARG A 79 -3.18 17.60 4.98
CA ARG A 79 -4.48 18.25 4.86
C ARG A 79 -4.39 19.77 4.63
N ASP A 80 -3.22 20.34 4.85
CA ASP A 80 -2.97 21.77 4.70
C ASP A 80 -2.65 22.12 3.24
N ARG A 81 -2.26 21.12 2.44
CA ARG A 81 -2.00 21.31 1.02
C ARG A 81 -3.31 21.54 0.25
N PRO A 82 -3.44 22.69 -0.46
CA PRO A 82 -4.64 22.96 -1.26
C PRO A 82 -4.89 21.87 -2.31
N LYS A 83 -6.15 21.62 -2.63
CA LYS A 83 -6.52 20.71 -3.71
C LYS A 83 -5.86 21.14 -5.02
N GLY A 84 -5.29 20.18 -5.73
CA GLY A 84 -4.57 20.44 -6.99
C GLY A 84 -3.17 21.00 -6.83
N ALA A 85 -2.75 21.43 -5.65
CA ALA A 85 -1.39 21.89 -5.42
C ALA A 85 -0.40 20.73 -5.53
N MET A 86 0.66 20.95 -6.30
CA MET A 86 1.78 20.03 -6.44
C MET A 86 2.76 20.22 -5.28
N LYS A 87 3.56 19.19 -4.99
CA LYS A 87 4.64 19.29 -4.01
C LYS A 87 5.65 20.35 -4.48
N PRO A 88 5.97 21.36 -3.66
CA PRO A 88 6.89 22.42 -4.07
C PRO A 88 8.29 21.85 -4.31
N LEU A 89 9.02 22.49 -5.23
CA LEU A 89 10.46 22.26 -5.38
C LEU A 89 11.19 23.09 -4.32
N PRO A 90 12.25 22.56 -3.68
CA PRO A 90 13.09 23.37 -2.81
C PRO A 90 13.76 24.48 -3.63
N ASN A 91 14.14 25.58 -2.95
CA ASN A 91 14.87 26.66 -3.61
C ASN A 91 16.26 26.14 -4.04
N LEU A 92 16.46 25.99 -5.34
CA LEU A 92 17.68 25.42 -5.93
C LEU A 92 18.95 26.24 -5.60
N MET A 93 18.78 27.53 -5.27
CA MET A 93 19.91 28.43 -4.97
C MET A 93 20.35 28.39 -3.51
N GLU A 94 19.51 27.88 -2.63
CA GLU A 94 19.71 27.88 -1.17
C GLU A 94 19.82 26.48 -0.57
N THR A 95 19.55 25.44 -1.37
CA THR A 95 19.53 24.07 -0.89
C THR A 95 20.92 23.45 -0.90
N GLU A 96 21.22 22.64 0.10
CA GLU A 96 22.43 21.81 0.18
C GLU A 96 22.24 20.42 -0.47
N LEU A 97 21.09 20.18 -1.09
CA LEU A 97 20.79 18.89 -1.73
C LEU A 97 21.65 18.73 -3.00
N GLU A 98 22.34 17.61 -3.10
CA GLU A 98 23.14 17.24 -4.28
C GLU A 98 22.25 16.65 -5.40
N THR A 99 21.11 16.08 -5.06
CA THR A 99 20.17 15.44 -6.00
C THR A 99 18.77 16.01 -5.85
N PHE A 100 18.05 16.12 -6.97
CA PHE A 100 16.68 16.63 -7.03
C PHE A 100 15.75 15.60 -7.63
N GLY A 101 14.67 15.30 -6.92
CA GLY A 101 13.71 14.29 -7.33
C GLY A 101 14.05 12.90 -6.78
N ALA A 102 13.55 11.86 -7.42
CA ALA A 102 13.72 10.48 -6.97
C ALA A 102 14.09 9.55 -8.13
N SER A 103 15.19 8.84 -7.98
CA SER A 103 15.67 7.82 -8.92
C SER A 103 15.83 6.45 -8.25
N VAL A 104 16.11 6.44 -6.96
CA VAL A 104 16.23 5.24 -6.11
C VAL A 104 15.21 5.31 -4.98
N ILE A 105 14.99 4.18 -4.31
CA ILE A 105 13.99 4.09 -3.23
C ILE A 105 14.31 5.04 -2.08
N GLU A 106 15.56 5.26 -1.78
CA GLU A 106 16.04 6.12 -0.70
C GLU A 106 15.71 7.61 -0.91
N ASP A 107 15.47 8.02 -2.16
CA ASP A 107 15.10 9.41 -2.50
C ASP A 107 13.63 9.70 -2.16
N PHE A 108 12.80 8.66 -2.02
CA PHE A 108 11.39 8.83 -1.65
C PHE A 108 11.24 9.10 -0.16
N THR A 109 10.30 9.94 0.19
CA THR A 109 9.95 10.17 1.59
C THR A 109 9.33 8.91 2.20
N TRP A 110 9.49 8.73 3.51
CA TRP A 110 8.86 7.62 4.23
C TRP A 110 7.33 7.54 4.02
N LYS A 111 6.67 8.70 3.81
CA LYS A 111 5.24 8.78 3.51
C LYS A 111 4.91 8.20 2.13
N GLN A 112 5.73 8.52 1.13
CA GLN A 112 5.59 7.94 -0.22
C GLN A 112 5.83 6.43 -0.22
N LEU A 113 6.72 5.92 0.62
CA LEU A 113 6.94 4.48 0.77
C LEU A 113 5.78 3.82 1.53
N LEU A 114 5.24 4.44 2.60
CA LEU A 114 4.05 3.96 3.30
C LEU A 114 2.84 3.85 2.36
N ASP A 115 2.71 4.72 1.38
CA ASP A 115 1.66 4.67 0.35
C ASP A 115 1.62 3.33 -0.38
N THR A 116 2.79 2.71 -0.65
CA THR A 116 2.87 1.44 -1.37
C THR A 116 2.27 0.31 -0.55
N ASP A 117 2.50 0.31 0.77
CA ASP A 117 1.96 -0.66 1.71
C ASP A 117 0.47 -0.44 2.02
N ALA A 118 0.00 0.80 1.89
CA ALA A 118 -1.40 1.15 2.07
C ALA A 118 -2.27 0.82 0.85
N CYS A 119 -1.66 0.57 -0.31
CA CYS A 119 -2.39 0.32 -1.55
C CYS A 119 -3.21 -0.98 -1.48
N THR A 120 -4.52 -0.86 -1.64
CA THR A 120 -5.45 -2.00 -1.70
C THR A 120 -5.64 -2.55 -3.10
N MET A 121 -4.87 -2.09 -4.08
CA MET A 121 -4.91 -2.49 -5.50
C MET A 121 -6.31 -2.41 -6.14
N CYS A 122 -7.18 -1.54 -5.66
CA CYS A 122 -8.59 -1.48 -6.06
C CYS A 122 -8.83 -0.96 -7.50
N GLY A 123 -7.83 -0.37 -8.17
CA GLY A 123 -7.91 0.09 -9.57
C GLY A 123 -8.69 1.39 -9.80
N ARG A 124 -9.20 2.07 -8.77
CA ARG A 124 -9.95 3.33 -8.94
C ARG A 124 -9.12 4.43 -9.58
N CYS A 125 -7.84 4.54 -9.24
CA CYS A 125 -6.92 5.50 -9.85
C CYS A 125 -6.74 5.28 -11.36
N THR A 126 -6.69 4.03 -11.79
CA THR A 126 -6.63 3.64 -13.21
C THR A 126 -7.90 4.05 -13.95
N SER A 127 -9.07 3.79 -13.36
CA SER A 127 -10.38 4.06 -14.01
C SER A 127 -10.67 5.54 -14.27
N VAL A 128 -10.07 6.45 -13.48
CA VAL A 128 -10.26 7.91 -13.64
C VAL A 128 -9.11 8.60 -14.38
N CYS A 129 -8.06 7.87 -14.72
CA CYS A 129 -6.89 8.45 -15.36
C CYS A 129 -7.17 8.81 -16.83
N PRO A 130 -7.09 10.09 -17.23
CA PRO A 130 -7.33 10.48 -18.62
C PRO A 130 -6.27 9.95 -19.57
N ALA A 131 -5.02 9.82 -19.14
CA ALA A 131 -3.96 9.24 -19.94
C ALA A 131 -4.24 7.76 -20.24
N HIS A 132 -4.61 6.99 -19.20
CA HIS A 132 -4.99 5.58 -19.37
C HIS A 132 -6.21 5.41 -20.27
N ALA A 133 -7.24 6.24 -20.07
CA ALA A 133 -8.47 6.21 -20.86
C ALA A 133 -8.24 6.49 -22.36
N THR A 134 -7.19 7.22 -22.71
CA THR A 134 -6.81 7.53 -24.10
C THR A 134 -5.82 6.53 -24.70
N GLY A 135 -5.54 5.41 -24.01
CA GLY A 135 -4.67 4.35 -24.50
C GLY A 135 -3.17 4.65 -24.37
N LYS A 136 -2.78 5.68 -23.57
CA LYS A 136 -1.37 5.91 -23.23
C LYS A 136 -0.86 4.85 -22.24
N PRO A 137 0.45 4.58 -22.21
CA PRO A 137 1.03 3.48 -21.43
C PRO A 137 0.93 3.67 -19.90
N LEU A 138 0.51 4.82 -19.41
CA LEU A 138 0.42 5.09 -17.98
C LEU A 138 -0.77 4.37 -17.32
N ASP A 139 -0.48 3.58 -16.31
CA ASP A 139 -1.43 3.15 -15.28
C ASP A 139 -0.97 3.70 -13.91
N PRO A 140 -1.72 4.61 -13.27
CA PRO A 140 -1.33 5.18 -11.97
C PRO A 140 -1.18 4.12 -10.86
N ARG A 141 -1.96 3.03 -10.92
CA ARG A 141 -1.84 1.92 -9.99
C ARG A 141 -0.47 1.23 -10.13
N GLU A 142 -0.05 0.99 -11.37
CA GLU A 142 1.24 0.33 -11.65
C GLU A 142 2.43 1.15 -11.15
N ILE A 143 2.36 2.48 -11.16
CA ILE A 143 3.41 3.33 -10.56
C ILE A 143 3.59 3.01 -9.07
N VAL A 144 2.49 2.86 -8.32
CA VAL A 144 2.55 2.52 -6.89
C VAL A 144 3.08 1.10 -6.68
N LEU A 145 2.61 0.14 -7.48
CA LEU A 145 3.02 -1.26 -7.37
C LEU A 145 4.51 -1.43 -7.72
N LYS A 146 4.97 -0.85 -8.82
CA LYS A 146 6.38 -0.85 -9.23
C LYS A 146 7.29 -0.21 -8.17
N THR A 147 6.85 0.88 -7.52
CA THR A 147 7.58 1.48 -6.39
C THR A 147 7.69 0.47 -5.23
N GLY A 148 6.60 -0.23 -4.91
CA GLY A 148 6.59 -1.28 -3.89
C GLY A 148 7.47 -2.48 -4.24
N GLU A 149 7.51 -2.88 -5.52
CA GLU A 149 8.39 -3.94 -6.01
C GLU A 149 9.87 -3.59 -5.86
N VAL A 150 10.26 -2.38 -6.26
CA VAL A 150 11.65 -1.90 -6.09
C VAL A 150 11.99 -1.81 -4.60
N MET A 151 11.08 -1.29 -3.77
CA MET A 151 11.26 -1.25 -2.32
C MET A 151 11.45 -2.66 -1.72
N ALA A 152 10.68 -3.64 -2.17
CA ALA A 152 10.80 -5.02 -1.68
C ALA A 152 12.11 -5.69 -2.16
N ALA A 153 12.58 -5.34 -3.36
CA ALA A 153 13.84 -5.89 -3.90
C ALA A 153 15.09 -5.32 -3.21
N THR A 154 15.00 -4.11 -2.65
CA THR A 154 16.10 -3.43 -1.98
C THR A 154 16.08 -3.54 -0.47
N GLY A 155 14.93 -3.92 0.08
CA GLY A 155 14.74 -4.07 1.52
C GLY A 155 15.42 -5.31 2.10
N ASP A 156 15.62 -5.28 3.39
CA ASP A 156 16.09 -6.41 4.22
C ASP A 156 15.30 -7.70 3.90
N PRO A 157 15.91 -8.88 3.96
CA PRO A 157 15.30 -10.18 3.64
C PRO A 157 14.02 -10.53 4.43
N VAL A 158 13.59 -9.69 5.34
CA VAL A 158 12.33 -9.83 6.09
C VAL A 158 11.10 -9.39 5.26
N THR A 159 11.27 -8.61 4.20
CA THR A 159 10.16 -8.25 3.33
C THR A 159 10.04 -9.26 2.20
N THR A 160 9.19 -10.26 2.41
CA THR A 160 8.76 -11.13 1.31
C THR A 160 8.13 -10.26 0.21
N PRO A 161 8.50 -10.50 -1.07
CA PRO A 161 7.84 -9.79 -2.16
C PRO A 161 6.31 -9.94 -2.04
N PRO A 162 5.52 -8.92 -2.40
CA PRO A 162 4.07 -9.04 -2.40
C PRO A 162 3.66 -10.31 -3.15
N LEU A 163 2.67 -11.03 -2.61
CA LEU A 163 2.12 -12.23 -3.27
C LEU A 163 1.73 -11.89 -4.71
N GLY A 164 2.39 -12.51 -5.69
CA GLY A 164 2.16 -12.28 -7.12
C GLY A 164 3.31 -11.61 -7.87
N VAL A 165 4.41 -11.27 -7.19
CA VAL A 165 5.66 -10.85 -7.85
C VAL A 165 6.51 -12.08 -8.12
N ASP A 166 6.98 -12.22 -9.36
CA ASP A 166 7.79 -13.36 -9.79
C ASP A 166 9.14 -13.35 -9.07
N PRO A 167 9.50 -14.38 -8.29
CA PRO A 167 10.74 -14.41 -7.51
C PRO A 167 12.02 -14.49 -8.39
N GLU A 168 11.88 -14.74 -9.68
CA GLU A 168 13.01 -14.76 -10.63
C GLU A 168 13.41 -13.37 -11.15
N ILE A 169 12.67 -12.33 -10.82
CA ILE A 169 13.02 -10.97 -11.24
C ILE A 169 14.16 -10.47 -10.33
N THR A 170 15.38 -10.85 -10.66
CA THR A 170 16.59 -10.21 -10.13
C THR A 170 16.66 -8.78 -10.67
N VAL A 171 16.06 -7.85 -9.95
CA VAL A 171 16.25 -6.42 -10.22
C VAL A 171 17.60 -6.02 -9.66
N PRO A 172 18.51 -5.47 -10.47
CA PRO A 172 19.65 -4.76 -9.90
C PRO A 172 19.08 -3.65 -9.01
N ALA A 173 19.57 -3.61 -7.79
CA ALA A 173 19.02 -2.86 -6.68
C ALA A 173 18.72 -1.39 -7.02
N ASN A 174 17.63 -0.88 -6.48
CA ASN A 174 17.33 0.53 -6.20
C ASN A 174 16.87 1.42 -7.34
N TRP A 175 17.02 1.07 -8.62
CA TRP A 175 16.77 1.99 -9.72
C TRP A 175 15.30 1.95 -10.18
N MET A 176 14.58 3.06 -10.03
CA MET A 176 13.15 3.14 -10.39
C MET A 176 12.90 3.01 -11.89
N PHE A 177 13.83 3.51 -12.72
CA PHE A 177 13.66 3.59 -14.17
C PHE A 177 13.91 2.26 -14.90
N ASP A 178 14.34 1.22 -14.18
CA ASP A 178 14.29 -0.16 -14.70
C ASP A 178 12.86 -0.70 -14.75
N ARG A 179 11.95 -0.13 -13.96
CA ARG A 179 10.54 -0.55 -13.86
C ARG A 179 9.57 0.47 -14.42
N VAL A 180 9.85 1.75 -14.26
CA VAL A 180 9.01 2.84 -14.74
C VAL A 180 9.65 3.44 -16.00
N THR A 181 8.99 3.29 -17.13
CA THR A 181 9.51 3.78 -18.42
C THR A 181 9.30 5.30 -18.56
N ASN A 182 10.12 5.93 -19.40
CA ASN A 182 9.95 7.34 -19.75
C ASN A 182 8.56 7.61 -20.35
N ASP A 183 8.06 6.71 -21.19
CA ASP A 183 6.74 6.86 -21.83
C ASP A 183 5.61 6.85 -20.78
N GLU A 184 5.66 5.96 -19.78
CA GLU A 184 4.70 5.97 -18.68
C GLU A 184 4.80 7.27 -17.87
N LEU A 185 6.01 7.68 -17.56
CA LEU A 185 6.27 8.85 -16.73
C LEU A 185 5.73 10.13 -17.40
N TRP A 186 6.07 10.34 -18.69
CA TRP A 186 5.68 11.54 -19.42
C TRP A 186 4.25 11.51 -19.97
N ALA A 187 3.57 10.36 -19.97
CA ALA A 187 2.16 10.26 -20.30
C ALA A 187 1.24 10.94 -19.26
N CYS A 188 1.71 11.15 -18.03
CA CYS A 188 0.90 11.75 -16.98
C CYS A 188 0.58 13.22 -17.28
N THR A 189 -0.70 13.59 -17.22
CA THR A 189 -1.19 14.96 -17.42
C THR A 189 -1.14 15.82 -16.15
N SER A 190 -0.64 15.29 -15.04
CA SER A 190 -0.56 15.97 -13.75
C SER A 190 -1.90 16.49 -13.19
N CYS A 191 -3.01 15.85 -13.57
CA CYS A 191 -4.37 16.31 -13.22
C CYS A 191 -4.82 15.98 -11.79
N LYS A 192 -4.06 15.14 -11.06
CA LYS A 192 -4.33 14.71 -9.67
C LYS A 192 -5.61 13.88 -9.45
N ALA A 193 -6.31 13.48 -10.51
CA ALA A 193 -7.54 12.68 -10.39
C ALA A 193 -7.31 11.34 -9.66
N CYS A 194 -6.15 10.72 -9.84
CA CYS A 194 -5.76 9.48 -9.17
C CYS A 194 -5.62 9.64 -7.64
N ASP A 195 -5.07 10.77 -7.18
CA ASP A 195 -4.91 11.07 -5.75
C ASP A 195 -6.28 11.34 -5.10
N GLU A 196 -7.14 12.11 -5.77
CA GLU A 196 -8.45 12.50 -5.26
C GLU A 196 -9.42 11.32 -5.14
N ILE A 197 -9.36 10.35 -6.07
CA ILE A 197 -10.25 9.17 -6.03
C ILE A 197 -9.75 8.10 -5.06
N CYS A 198 -8.51 8.17 -4.59
CA CYS A 198 -7.92 7.11 -3.79
C CYS A 198 -8.58 7.03 -2.39
N PRO A 199 -9.21 5.88 -2.04
CA PRO A 199 -9.90 5.73 -0.76
C PRO A 199 -8.95 5.73 0.44
N VAL A 200 -7.66 5.45 0.22
CA VAL A 200 -6.63 5.40 1.25
C VAL A 200 -5.61 6.53 1.14
N ASN A 201 -5.93 7.56 0.36
CA ASN A 201 -5.17 8.81 0.22
C ASN A 201 -3.70 8.63 -0.20
N ILE A 202 -3.45 7.79 -1.19
CA ILE A 202 -2.12 7.64 -1.80
C ILE A 202 -1.83 8.85 -2.68
N GLU A 203 -0.63 9.41 -2.55
CA GLU A 203 -0.15 10.55 -3.32
C GLU A 203 0.68 10.07 -4.53
N ILE A 204 -0.05 9.63 -5.57
CA ILE A 204 0.55 9.00 -6.76
C ILE A 204 1.29 10.05 -7.60
N LEU A 205 0.67 11.22 -7.78
CA LEU A 205 1.24 12.29 -8.59
C LEU A 205 2.58 12.77 -8.04
N ASP A 206 2.73 12.84 -6.72
CA ASP A 206 3.99 13.28 -6.11
C ASP A 206 5.16 12.36 -6.47
N LYS A 207 4.93 11.03 -6.51
CA LYS A 207 5.93 10.06 -6.97
C LYS A 207 6.35 10.29 -8.42
N ILE A 208 5.36 10.51 -9.31
CA ILE A 208 5.61 10.81 -10.72
C ILE A 208 6.38 12.11 -10.87
N LEU A 209 6.03 13.14 -10.11
CA LEU A 209 6.71 14.43 -10.18
C LEU A 209 8.14 14.36 -9.66
N ASP A 210 8.40 13.64 -8.58
CA ASP A 210 9.74 13.46 -8.05
C ASP A 210 10.62 12.69 -9.05
N MET A 211 10.11 11.64 -9.70
CA MET A 211 10.82 10.95 -10.78
C MET A 211 11.08 11.84 -12.00
N ARG A 212 10.10 12.66 -12.43
CA ARG A 212 10.28 13.63 -13.51
C ARG A 212 11.32 14.71 -13.17
N ARG A 213 11.35 15.16 -11.92
CA ARG A 213 12.35 16.12 -11.43
C ARG A 213 13.76 15.57 -11.57
N TYR A 214 13.95 14.33 -11.15
CA TYR A 214 15.24 13.67 -11.33
C TYR A 214 15.63 13.59 -12.80
N LYS A 215 14.77 13.08 -13.66
CA LYS A 215 15.03 12.98 -15.09
C LYS A 215 15.37 14.32 -15.73
N SER A 216 14.62 15.36 -15.40
CA SER A 216 14.82 16.69 -16.00
C SER A 216 16.03 17.42 -15.44
N LEU A 217 16.26 17.41 -14.12
CA LEU A 217 17.27 18.23 -13.47
C LEU A 217 18.62 17.53 -13.38
N MET A 218 18.63 16.21 -13.22
CA MET A 218 19.88 15.46 -13.05
C MET A 218 20.38 14.83 -14.36
N GLU A 219 19.46 14.32 -15.19
CA GLU A 219 19.81 13.63 -16.44
C GLU A 219 19.58 14.47 -17.70
N SER A 220 18.86 15.60 -17.60
CA SER A 220 18.41 16.39 -18.75
C SER A 220 17.60 15.55 -19.75
N ASP A 221 16.95 14.48 -19.26
CA ASP A 221 16.14 13.55 -20.05
C ASP A 221 14.67 13.91 -19.93
N PHE A 222 14.16 14.56 -20.97
CA PHE A 222 12.76 14.98 -21.12
C PHE A 222 12.34 14.95 -22.59
N PRO A 223 11.04 14.89 -22.90
CA PRO A 223 10.55 14.91 -24.27
C PRO A 223 11.06 16.12 -25.06
N ALA A 224 11.53 15.90 -26.27
CA ALA A 224 12.14 16.93 -27.12
C ALA A 224 11.26 18.18 -27.33
N GLU A 225 9.95 18.00 -27.32
CA GLU A 225 8.95 19.06 -27.45
C GLU A 225 9.04 20.07 -26.29
N LEU A 226 9.37 19.61 -25.07
CA LEU A 226 9.56 20.49 -23.90
C LEU A 226 10.83 21.33 -24.02
N GLY A 227 11.84 20.89 -24.73
CA GLY A 227 13.09 21.65 -24.91
C GLY A 227 12.87 23.02 -25.55
N ASN A 228 11.89 23.17 -26.43
CA ASN A 228 11.54 24.47 -27.00
C ASN A 228 10.87 25.39 -25.97
N ALA A 229 10.00 24.82 -25.12
CA ALA A 229 9.35 25.58 -24.05
C ALA A 229 10.37 26.04 -23.02
N TYR A 230 11.31 25.20 -22.60
CA TYR A 230 12.37 25.54 -21.66
C TYR A 230 13.27 26.66 -22.19
N ARG A 231 13.71 26.55 -23.45
CA ARG A 231 14.50 27.64 -24.10
C ARG A 231 13.73 28.96 -24.19
N ALA A 232 12.41 28.91 -24.35
CA ALA A 232 11.60 30.12 -24.37
C ALA A 232 11.42 30.77 -22.99
N MET A 233 11.61 30.00 -21.91
CA MET A 233 11.56 30.52 -20.54
C MET A 233 12.92 31.10 -20.07
N GLU A 234 14.01 30.69 -20.71
CA GLU A 234 15.37 31.19 -20.43
C GLU A 234 15.68 32.55 -21.06
N ASN A 235 14.91 32.95 -22.10
CA ASN A 235 15.07 34.23 -22.81
C ASN A 235 13.88 35.16 -22.50
#